data_73297b79ad283101f23bdbe9d148bf92
#
_entry.id   73297b79ad283101f23bdbe9d148bf92
#
_cell.length_a   1.000
_cell.length_b   1.000
_cell.length_c   1.000
_cell.angle_alpha   90.00
_cell.angle_beta   90.00
_cell.angle_gamma   90.00
#
_symmetry.space_group_name_H-M   'P 1'
#
loop_
_entity.id
_entity.type
_entity.pdbx_description
1 polymer ?
#
loop_
_entity_poly.entity_id
_entity_poly.type
_entity_poly.pdbx_seq_one_letter_code
_entity_poly.pdbx_strand_id
1 'polypeptide(L)'
;MRREWAAAQAAARRLEEGQTKEARAELVRFLSRLTSIRILDPACGSGNFLYVTLEHLKRLEGEVLAAINSYGQTGLLELSGGTTVSPHQLLGLELNPRAAAIADVVLRIGYLQWHLRAYGPSELREPLLDEYQNIRQQDAPVPRLATYGQPVTRWDGTTRLHPATD
;
A
#
# COMPACT_ATOMS: atom_id res chain seq x y z
N MET A 1 4.33 -7.61 -8.09
CA MET A 1 5.33 -6.58 -7.71
C MET A 1 6.79 -7.03 -7.84
N ARG A 2 7.28 -8.08 -7.09
CA ARG A 2 8.71 -8.49 -7.19
C ARG A 2 9.11 -8.94 -8.61
N ARG A 3 8.27 -9.67 -9.32
CA ARG A 3 8.52 -10.05 -10.73
C ARG A 3 8.52 -8.85 -11.67
N GLU A 4 7.62 -7.91 -11.46
CA GLU A 4 7.54 -6.66 -12.23
C GLU A 4 8.72 -5.76 -11.94
N TRP A 5 9.20 -5.73 -10.69
CA TRP A 5 10.43 -5.03 -10.33
C TRP A 5 11.65 -5.62 -11.07
N ALA A 6 11.79 -6.93 -11.07
CA ALA A 6 12.87 -7.60 -11.82
C ALA A 6 12.78 -7.30 -13.33
N ALA A 7 11.58 -7.24 -13.91
CA ALA A 7 11.37 -6.87 -15.31
C ALA A 7 11.77 -5.40 -15.58
N ALA A 8 11.39 -4.47 -14.70
CA ALA A 8 11.77 -3.06 -14.82
C ALA A 8 13.28 -2.86 -14.72
N GLN A 9 13.95 -3.55 -13.78
CA GLN A 9 15.41 -3.55 -13.68
C GLN A 9 16.08 -4.12 -14.95
N ALA A 10 15.57 -5.22 -15.47
CA ALA A 10 16.11 -5.83 -16.68
C ALA A 10 15.91 -4.92 -17.91
N ALA A 11 14.77 -4.23 -18.02
CA ALA A 11 14.52 -3.25 -19.06
C ALA A 11 15.47 -2.04 -18.95
N ALA A 12 15.66 -1.50 -17.76
CA ALA A 12 16.59 -0.41 -17.50
C ALA A 12 18.03 -0.79 -17.87
N ARG A 13 18.49 -1.98 -17.48
CA ARG A 13 19.84 -2.46 -17.81
C ARG A 13 20.08 -2.62 -19.31
N ARG A 14 19.08 -3.04 -20.09
CA ARG A 14 19.19 -3.16 -21.55
C ARG A 14 19.39 -1.80 -22.25
N LEU A 15 18.97 -0.73 -21.59
CA LEU A 15 19.04 0.64 -22.10
C LEU A 15 20.29 1.39 -21.62
N GLU A 16 21.12 0.78 -20.74
CA GLU A 16 22.30 1.43 -20.13
C GLU A 16 23.36 1.91 -21.13
N GLU A 17 23.49 1.26 -22.29
CA GLU A 17 24.53 1.58 -23.29
C GLU A 17 24.17 2.82 -24.12
N GLY A 18 23.99 3.96 -23.44
CA GLY A 18 23.79 5.29 -24.10
C GLY A 18 22.40 5.92 -23.86
N GLN A 19 21.47 5.25 -23.17
CA GLN A 19 20.09 5.71 -22.94
C GLN A 19 19.74 5.82 -21.46
N THR A 20 20.56 6.52 -20.70
CA THR A 20 20.38 6.69 -19.24
C THR A 20 19.03 7.32 -18.86
N LYS A 21 18.51 8.23 -19.71
CA LYS A 21 17.23 8.90 -19.48
C LYS A 21 16.06 7.92 -19.62
N GLU A 22 16.10 7.07 -20.62
CA GLU A 22 15.07 6.05 -20.88
C GLU A 22 15.09 4.96 -19.82
N ALA A 23 16.29 4.51 -19.42
CA ALA A 23 16.46 3.55 -18.33
C ALA A 23 15.86 4.08 -17.03
N ARG A 24 16.13 5.34 -16.69
CA ARG A 24 15.56 6.02 -15.54
C ARG A 24 14.05 6.16 -15.66
N ALA A 25 13.51 6.49 -16.84
CA ALA A 25 12.08 6.63 -17.05
C ALA A 25 11.31 5.32 -16.81
N GLU A 26 11.88 4.16 -17.11
CA GLU A 26 11.30 2.85 -16.79
C GLU A 26 11.17 2.64 -15.27
N LEU A 27 12.22 2.98 -14.52
CA LEU A 27 12.20 2.85 -13.06
C LEU A 27 11.19 3.83 -12.41
N VAL A 28 11.11 5.05 -12.94
CA VAL A 28 10.11 6.05 -12.49
C VAL A 28 8.68 5.59 -12.77
N ARG A 29 8.42 4.98 -13.95
CA ARG A 29 7.11 4.37 -14.24
C ARG A 29 6.76 3.26 -13.26
N PHE A 30 7.73 2.42 -12.91
CA PHE A 30 7.52 1.40 -11.90
C PHE A 30 7.21 2.01 -10.54
N LEU A 31 7.92 3.06 -10.12
CA LEU A 31 7.66 3.79 -8.87
C LEU A 31 6.24 4.36 -8.85
N SER A 32 5.81 5.03 -9.91
CA SER A 32 4.44 5.56 -10.04
C SER A 32 3.39 4.46 -9.91
N ARG A 33 3.64 3.29 -10.52
CA ARG A 33 2.75 2.14 -10.37
C ARG A 33 2.75 1.60 -8.95
N LEU A 34 3.91 1.51 -8.29
CA LEU A 34 4.02 1.06 -6.90
C LEU A 34 3.21 1.94 -5.95
N THR A 35 3.28 3.25 -6.13
CA THR A 35 2.56 4.23 -5.30
C THR A 35 1.08 4.35 -5.63
N SER A 36 0.62 3.88 -6.79
CA SER A 36 -0.79 3.89 -7.18
C SER A 36 -1.58 2.63 -6.75
N ILE A 37 -0.92 1.56 -6.32
CA ILE A 37 -1.59 0.33 -5.89
C ILE A 37 -2.41 0.59 -4.65
N ARG A 38 -3.62 0.02 -4.63
CA ARG A 38 -4.46 -0.04 -3.44
C ARG A 38 -4.66 -1.49 -3.03
N ILE A 39 -4.61 -1.74 -1.73
CA ILE A 39 -4.73 -3.07 -1.12
C ILE A 39 -5.83 -3.00 -0.08
N LEU A 40 -6.81 -3.87 -0.21
CA LEU A 40 -7.92 -3.99 0.73
C LEU A 40 -7.79 -5.31 1.50
N ASP A 41 -7.83 -5.20 2.82
CA ASP A 41 -8.05 -6.33 3.73
C ASP A 41 -9.49 -6.26 4.25
N PRO A 42 -10.37 -7.15 3.82
CA PRO A 42 -11.78 -7.10 4.17
C PRO A 42 -12.09 -7.60 5.60
N ALA A 43 -11.10 -8.07 6.33
CA ALA A 43 -11.21 -8.52 7.72
C ALA A 43 -9.89 -8.25 8.45
N CYS A 44 -9.48 -6.98 8.50
CA CYS A 44 -8.11 -6.61 8.83
C CYS A 44 -7.71 -6.83 10.30
N GLY A 45 -8.66 -7.10 11.19
CA GLY A 45 -8.37 -7.26 12.61
C GLY A 45 -7.64 -6.05 13.17
N SER A 46 -6.53 -6.29 13.86
CA SER A 46 -5.63 -5.24 14.37
C SER A 46 -4.65 -4.68 13.33
N GLY A 47 -4.85 -4.97 12.04
CA GLY A 47 -4.05 -4.40 10.95
C GLY A 47 -2.71 -5.07 10.67
N ASN A 48 -2.46 -6.26 11.21
CA ASN A 48 -1.16 -6.92 11.08
C ASN A 48 -0.77 -7.18 9.62
N PHE A 49 -1.70 -7.68 8.79
CA PHE A 49 -1.45 -7.89 7.36
C PHE A 49 -1.15 -6.57 6.64
N LEU A 50 -1.90 -5.53 6.93
CA LEU A 50 -1.70 -4.21 6.33
C LEU A 50 -0.35 -3.60 6.76
N TYR A 51 0.04 -3.75 8.03
CA TYR A 51 1.34 -3.31 8.53
C TYR A 51 2.51 -3.99 7.82
N VAL A 52 2.48 -5.33 7.72
CA VAL A 52 3.53 -6.09 7.01
C VAL A 52 3.56 -5.72 5.53
N THR A 53 2.40 -5.47 4.94
CA THR A 53 2.29 -5.02 3.55
C THR A 53 2.94 -3.64 3.38
N LEU A 54 2.68 -2.70 4.28
CA LEU A 54 3.33 -1.38 4.29
C LEU A 54 4.85 -1.52 4.34
N GLU A 55 5.36 -2.37 5.22
CA GLU A 55 6.78 -2.63 5.36
C GLU A 55 7.39 -3.13 4.04
N HIS A 56 6.76 -4.09 3.39
CA HIS A 56 7.23 -4.61 2.11
C HIS A 56 7.19 -3.59 0.97
N LEU A 57 6.14 -2.77 0.91
CA LEU A 57 6.02 -1.71 -0.09
C LEU A 57 7.09 -0.63 0.12
N LYS A 58 7.32 -0.21 1.36
CA LYS A 58 8.35 0.77 1.71
C LYS A 58 9.77 0.26 1.41
N ARG A 59 10.04 -1.00 1.71
CA ARG A 59 11.34 -1.62 1.36
C ARG A 59 11.55 -1.61 -0.15
N LEU A 60 10.52 -2.00 -0.92
CA LEU A 60 10.59 -2.00 -2.38
C LEU A 60 10.76 -0.59 -2.93
N GLU A 61 10.06 0.40 -2.39
CA GLU A 61 10.23 1.81 -2.73
C GLU A 61 11.69 2.25 -2.55
N GLY A 62 12.31 1.91 -1.41
CA GLY A 62 13.72 2.21 -1.16
C GLY A 62 14.67 1.59 -2.18
N GLU A 63 14.43 0.33 -2.57
CA GLU A 63 15.20 -0.34 -3.63
C GLU A 63 15.07 0.38 -4.99
N VAL A 64 13.84 0.80 -5.33
CA VAL A 64 13.56 1.53 -6.58
C VAL A 64 14.24 2.89 -6.58
N LEU A 65 14.12 3.65 -5.49
CA LEU A 65 14.75 4.97 -5.37
C LEU A 65 16.27 4.88 -5.44
N ALA A 66 16.88 3.88 -4.80
CA ALA A 66 18.31 3.63 -4.89
C ALA A 66 18.74 3.33 -6.36
N ALA A 67 17.96 2.52 -7.06
CA ALA A 67 18.21 2.24 -8.47
C ALA A 67 18.06 3.48 -9.36
N ILE A 68 17.05 4.32 -9.15
CA ILE A 68 16.87 5.58 -9.89
C ILE A 68 18.05 6.53 -9.64
N ASN A 69 18.53 6.63 -8.40
CA ASN A 69 19.67 7.49 -8.05
C ASN A 69 20.98 7.03 -8.69
N SER A 70 21.14 5.74 -8.99
CA SER A 70 22.33 5.25 -9.70
C SER A 70 22.44 5.77 -11.15
N TYR A 71 21.32 6.23 -11.74
CA TYR A 71 21.28 6.83 -13.08
C TYR A 71 21.37 8.37 -13.09
N GLY A 72 21.70 9.00 -11.97
CA GLY A 72 21.90 10.44 -11.84
C GLY A 72 21.27 11.01 -10.57
N GLN A 73 22.00 11.90 -9.91
CA GLN A 73 21.53 12.56 -8.71
C GLN A 73 20.44 13.58 -9.07
N THR A 74 19.21 13.25 -8.69
CA THR A 74 18.13 14.23 -8.61
C THR A 74 17.57 14.11 -7.21
N GLY A 75 17.20 15.22 -6.57
CA GLY A 75 16.64 15.19 -5.21
C GLY A 75 15.51 14.17 -5.07
N LEU A 76 15.51 13.40 -3.99
CA LEU A 76 14.57 12.30 -3.75
C LEU A 76 13.11 12.75 -3.85
N LEU A 77 12.83 13.98 -3.42
CA LEU A 77 11.53 14.65 -3.48
C LEU A 77 11.11 15.07 -4.89
N GLU A 78 12.08 15.49 -5.73
CA GLU A 78 11.81 15.88 -7.12
C GLU A 78 11.47 14.68 -8.00
N LEU A 79 12.06 13.51 -7.69
CA LEU A 79 11.87 12.28 -8.45
C LEU A 79 10.49 11.65 -8.30
N SER A 80 9.93 11.74 -7.11
CA SER A 80 8.63 11.14 -6.81
C SER A 80 7.46 12.06 -7.16
N GLY A 81 7.70 13.32 -7.57
CA GLY A 81 6.63 14.31 -7.69
C GLY A 81 5.83 14.46 -6.40
N GLY A 82 6.47 14.19 -5.25
CA GLY A 82 5.81 14.13 -3.95
C GLY A 82 5.05 12.82 -3.68
N THR A 83 5.03 11.86 -4.63
CA THR A 83 4.29 10.61 -4.47
C THR A 83 5.18 9.55 -3.83
N THR A 84 4.81 9.10 -2.65
CA THR A 84 5.50 8.06 -1.88
C THR A 84 4.52 6.98 -1.45
N VAL A 85 5.02 5.78 -1.18
CA VAL A 85 4.22 4.75 -0.52
C VAL A 85 3.72 5.28 0.82
N SER A 86 2.42 5.25 1.03
CA SER A 86 1.78 5.78 2.23
C SER A 86 0.62 4.90 2.70
N PRO A 87 0.14 5.08 3.93
CA PRO A 87 -1.02 4.33 4.44
C PRO A 87 -2.29 4.49 3.59
N HIS A 88 -2.45 5.55 2.81
CA HIS A 88 -3.60 5.75 1.92
C HIS A 88 -3.82 4.62 0.90
N GLN A 89 -2.80 3.83 0.63
CA GLN A 89 -2.87 2.68 -0.26
C GLN A 89 -3.48 1.44 0.40
N LEU A 90 -3.54 1.43 1.74
CA LEU A 90 -3.90 0.28 2.55
C LEU A 90 -5.27 0.51 3.16
N LEU A 91 -6.23 -0.27 2.73
CA LEU A 91 -7.63 -0.17 3.13
C LEU A 91 -8.00 -1.37 3.98
N GLY A 92 -8.72 -1.15 5.07
CA GLY A 92 -9.17 -2.23 5.95
C GLY A 92 -10.65 -2.11 6.29
N LEU A 93 -11.31 -3.26 6.39
CA LEU A 93 -12.63 -3.38 6.98
C LEU A 93 -12.52 -4.24 8.24
N GLU A 94 -13.14 -3.83 9.32
CA GLU A 94 -13.15 -4.58 10.57
C GLU A 94 -14.44 -4.31 11.32
N LEU A 95 -15.11 -5.38 11.77
CA LEU A 95 -16.38 -5.27 12.49
C LEU A 95 -16.19 -4.83 13.94
N ASN A 96 -15.10 -5.30 14.58
CA ASN A 96 -14.81 -4.95 15.96
C ASN A 96 -14.19 -3.53 16.04
N PRO A 97 -14.87 -2.56 16.69
CA PRO A 97 -14.40 -1.18 16.74
C PRO A 97 -13.05 -1.01 17.44
N ARG A 98 -12.74 -1.86 18.42
CA ARG A 98 -11.45 -1.82 19.12
C ARG A 98 -10.32 -2.30 18.20
N ALA A 99 -10.55 -3.37 17.45
CA ALA A 99 -9.57 -3.88 16.50
C ALA A 99 -9.34 -2.87 15.37
N ALA A 100 -10.40 -2.26 14.84
CA ALA A 100 -10.30 -1.20 13.83
C ALA A 100 -9.46 0.00 14.32
N ALA A 101 -9.69 0.46 15.55
CA ALA A 101 -8.91 1.55 16.14
C ALA A 101 -7.42 1.16 16.33
N ILE A 102 -7.15 -0.09 16.72
CA ILE A 102 -5.77 -0.59 16.83
C ILE A 102 -5.11 -0.64 15.45
N ALA A 103 -5.81 -1.11 14.42
CA ALA A 103 -5.30 -1.17 13.06
C ALA A 103 -4.88 0.21 12.53
N ASP A 104 -5.69 1.24 12.77
CA ASP A 104 -5.37 2.61 12.39
C ASP A 104 -4.08 3.10 13.06
N VAL A 105 -3.97 2.92 14.37
CA VAL A 105 -2.78 3.29 15.14
C VAL A 105 -1.54 2.52 14.70
N VAL A 106 -1.65 1.22 14.47
CA VAL A 106 -0.54 0.36 14.03
C VAL A 106 0.01 0.81 12.68
N LEU A 107 -0.88 1.14 11.73
CA LEU A 107 -0.45 1.65 10.41
C LEU A 107 0.25 3.01 10.52
N ARG A 108 -0.26 3.92 11.35
CA ARG A 108 0.35 5.24 11.58
C ARG A 108 1.75 5.11 12.20
N ILE A 109 1.87 4.31 13.26
CA ILE A 109 3.16 4.07 13.91
C ILE A 109 4.14 3.41 12.94
N GLY A 110 3.71 2.42 12.18
CA GLY A 110 4.54 1.76 11.18
C GLY A 110 5.05 2.71 10.11
N TYR A 111 4.18 3.57 9.59
CA TYR A 111 4.56 4.59 8.62
C TYR A 111 5.55 5.61 9.20
N LEU A 112 5.28 6.07 10.43
CA LEU A 112 6.16 7.00 11.14
C LEU A 112 7.56 6.41 11.37
N GLN A 113 7.64 5.15 11.77
CA GLN A 113 8.91 4.45 11.95
C GLN A 113 9.74 4.38 10.66
N TRP A 114 9.07 4.11 9.52
CA TRP A 114 9.72 4.12 8.22
C TRP A 114 10.17 5.50 7.80
N HIS A 115 9.34 6.51 8.03
CA HIS A 115 9.68 7.89 7.73
C HIS A 115 10.91 8.35 8.52
N LEU A 116 10.93 8.09 9.83
CA LEU A 116 12.08 8.39 10.69
C LEU A 116 13.37 7.70 10.25
N ARG A 117 13.29 6.44 9.82
CA ARG A 117 14.45 5.68 9.31
C ARG A 117 14.98 6.23 7.99
N ALA A 118 14.08 6.68 7.12
CA ALA A 118 14.44 7.14 5.77
C ALA A 118 14.96 8.59 5.75
N TYR A 119 14.34 9.48 6.54
CA TYR A 119 14.55 10.92 6.45
C TYR A 119 15.09 11.55 7.75
N GLY A 120 15.10 10.81 8.85
CA GLY A 120 15.50 11.32 10.15
C GLY A 120 14.44 12.18 10.85
N PRO A 121 14.70 12.59 12.10
CA PRO A 121 13.72 13.29 12.93
C PRO A 121 13.45 14.75 12.49
N SER A 122 14.35 15.37 11.74
CA SER A 122 14.24 16.76 11.29
C SER A 122 13.20 16.96 10.17
N GLU A 123 12.82 15.88 9.49
CA GLU A 123 11.84 15.89 8.38
C GLU A 123 10.41 15.53 8.83
N LEU A 124 10.20 15.40 10.13
CA LEU A 124 8.85 15.19 10.70
C LEU A 124 8.02 16.45 10.56
N ARG A 125 7.30 16.57 9.46
CA ARG A 125 6.28 17.61 9.28
C ARG A 125 4.92 17.11 9.80
N GLU A 126 4.11 18.04 10.28
CA GLU A 126 2.79 17.80 10.89
C GLU A 126 1.81 16.89 10.11
N PRO A 127 1.86 16.76 8.75
CA PRO A 127 0.93 15.92 8.01
C PRO A 127 1.02 14.40 8.32
N LEU A 128 2.01 13.96 9.08
CA LEU A 128 2.13 12.54 9.49
C LEU A 128 1.05 12.08 10.47
N LEU A 129 0.27 13.01 11.01
CA LEU A 129 -0.84 12.76 11.92
C LEU A 129 -2.22 12.88 11.23
N ASP A 130 -2.26 13.06 9.91
CA ASP A 130 -3.50 13.10 9.16
C ASP A 130 -4.36 11.85 9.42
N GLU A 131 -5.64 12.08 9.55
CA GLU A 131 -6.61 10.98 9.63
C GLU A 131 -6.72 10.33 8.25
N TYR A 132 -6.08 9.18 8.09
CA TYR A 132 -6.10 8.46 6.80
C TYR A 132 -7.49 7.91 6.46
N GLN A 133 -8.38 7.71 7.44
CA GLN A 133 -9.75 7.18 7.31
C GLN A 133 -9.83 5.93 6.40
N ASN A 134 -8.77 5.17 6.37
CA ASN A 134 -8.61 4.00 5.51
C ASN A 134 -8.99 2.68 6.19
N ILE A 135 -9.20 2.71 7.50
CA ILE A 135 -9.78 1.60 8.27
C ILE A 135 -11.22 1.96 8.62
N ARG A 136 -12.15 1.15 8.14
CA ARG A 136 -13.58 1.35 8.39
C ARG A 136 -14.13 0.27 9.29
N GLN A 137 -14.90 0.69 10.30
CA GLN A 137 -15.71 -0.23 11.10
C GLN A 137 -16.92 -0.66 10.26
N GLN A 138 -16.80 -1.78 9.61
CA GLN A 138 -17.81 -2.29 8.69
C GLN A 138 -17.63 -3.78 8.51
N ASP A 139 -18.75 -4.50 8.32
CA ASP A 139 -18.68 -5.90 7.87
C ASP A 139 -18.20 -5.98 6.41
N ALA A 140 -17.48 -7.04 6.11
CA ALA A 140 -17.02 -7.27 4.73
C ALA A 140 -18.24 -7.41 3.81
N PRO A 141 -18.32 -6.68 2.69
CA PRO A 141 -19.38 -6.87 1.73
C PRO A 141 -19.27 -8.28 1.16
N VAL A 142 -20.20 -9.13 1.56
CA VAL A 142 -20.33 -10.46 0.94
C VAL A 142 -21.01 -10.25 -0.41
N PRO A 143 -20.35 -10.57 -1.53
CA PRO A 143 -21.00 -10.52 -2.82
C PRO A 143 -22.27 -11.40 -2.74
N ARG A 144 -23.43 -10.84 -3.01
CA ARG A 144 -24.63 -11.63 -3.25
C ARG A 144 -24.43 -12.40 -4.56
N LEU A 145 -23.76 -13.51 -4.50
CA LEU A 145 -23.87 -14.54 -5.52
C LEU A 145 -25.24 -15.22 -5.32
N ALA A 146 -26.29 -14.48 -5.60
CA ALA A 146 -27.61 -15.07 -5.80
C ALA A 146 -27.62 -15.83 -7.13
N THR A 147 -26.86 -16.89 -7.21
CA THR A 147 -27.10 -17.91 -8.21
C THR A 147 -28.40 -18.60 -7.78
N TYR A 148 -29.46 -18.32 -8.51
CA TYR A 148 -30.79 -18.94 -8.33
C TYR A 148 -31.61 -18.56 -7.08
N GLY A 149 -31.51 -17.33 -6.58
CA GLY A 149 -32.41 -16.85 -5.51
C GLY A 149 -32.21 -17.52 -4.14
N GLN A 150 -31.17 -18.32 -3.97
CA GLN A 150 -30.83 -18.93 -2.69
C GLN A 150 -30.14 -17.91 -1.78
N PRO A 151 -30.51 -17.81 -0.49
CA PRO A 151 -29.83 -16.94 0.44
C PRO A 151 -28.38 -17.41 0.62
N VAL A 152 -27.43 -16.47 0.59
CA VAL A 152 -26.02 -16.78 0.92
C VAL A 152 -25.97 -17.15 2.40
N THR A 153 -25.41 -18.31 2.70
CA THR A 153 -25.18 -18.79 4.06
C THR A 153 -23.71 -18.67 4.43
N ARG A 154 -23.41 -18.62 5.73
CA ARG A 154 -22.04 -18.79 6.21
C ARG A 154 -21.50 -20.17 5.80
N TRP A 155 -20.21 -20.38 5.98
CA TRP A 155 -19.53 -21.66 5.74
C TRP A 155 -20.17 -22.86 6.49
N ASP A 156 -20.94 -22.59 7.58
CA ASP A 156 -21.71 -23.61 8.31
C ASP A 156 -22.95 -24.12 7.53
N GLY A 157 -23.28 -23.52 6.39
CA GLY A 157 -24.40 -23.87 5.54
C GLY A 157 -25.78 -23.50 6.10
N THR A 158 -25.87 -23.02 7.33
CA THR A 158 -27.15 -22.84 8.07
C THR A 158 -27.46 -21.38 8.38
N THR A 159 -26.44 -20.59 8.73
CA THR A 159 -26.62 -19.19 9.12
C THR A 159 -26.81 -18.31 7.88
N ARG A 160 -28.02 -17.77 7.68
CA ARG A 160 -28.27 -16.80 6.61
C ARG A 160 -27.52 -15.50 6.87
N LEU A 161 -26.79 -15.03 5.85
CA LEU A 161 -26.20 -13.70 5.88
C LEU A 161 -27.28 -12.68 5.49
N HIS A 162 -27.63 -11.79 6.40
CA HIS A 162 -28.50 -10.66 6.07
C HIS A 162 -27.73 -9.65 5.23
N PRO A 163 -28.40 -9.00 4.26
CA PRO A 163 -27.82 -7.84 3.61
C PRO A 163 -27.52 -6.79 4.67
N ALA A 164 -26.36 -6.15 4.60
CA ALA A 164 -26.12 -4.92 5.33
C ALA A 164 -27.27 -3.97 4.97
N THR A 165 -28.06 -3.58 5.93
CA THR A 165 -29.01 -2.47 5.77
C THR A 165 -28.17 -1.21 5.72
N ASP A 166 -28.33 -0.44 4.64
CA ASP A 166 -27.71 0.87 4.42
C ASP A 166 -27.94 1.82 5.60
#